data_6b6730be821553579dad65d84dc9a3c2
#
_entry.id   6b6730be821553579dad65d84dc9a3c2
#
_cell.length_a   1.000
_cell.length_b   1.000
_cell.length_c   1.000
_cell.angle_alpha   90.00
_cell.angle_beta   90.00
_cell.angle_gamma   90.00
#
_symmetry.space_group_name_H-M   'P 1'
#
loop_
_entity.id
_entity.type
_entity.pdbx_description
1 polymer ?
#
loop_
_entity_poly.entity_id
_entity_poly.type
_entity_poly.pdbx_seq_one_letter_code
_entity_poly.pdbx_strand_id
1 'polypeptide(L)'
;MDAKQELIQRIQAGSGSYSPYEVFTDWITCLALSIVNACTWEHGWLWKKREQQYKEIMKKHGEKANVFFEMTGLLAMALEDKIEDVLGEVYMRSGCGNKNTGQFFTPFHLSKLSAELGLGNKTPESLVLNEPSCGAGGMIIAAAAVMKDRGISYQDVLEVVAQDLDWKAVYMCYVQLSLLGINATVVQGSTLEEPYVQGYPEERIFRTPKKVGILT
;
A
#
# COMPACT_ATOMS: atom_id res chain seq x y z
N MET A 1 20.46 -12.60 -1.10
CA MET A 1 19.08 -13.05 -1.43
C MET A 1 18.32 -11.79 -1.76
N ASP A 2 17.45 -11.80 -2.76
CA ASP A 2 16.60 -10.66 -3.09
C ASP A 2 15.64 -10.37 -1.93
N ALA A 3 15.49 -9.11 -1.52
CA ALA A 3 14.67 -8.71 -0.39
C ALA A 3 13.20 -9.19 -0.51
N LYS A 4 12.65 -9.20 -1.72
CA LYS A 4 11.31 -9.75 -1.99
C LYS A 4 11.23 -11.25 -1.71
N GLN A 5 12.24 -12.00 -2.13
CA GLN A 5 12.27 -13.45 -1.89
C GLN A 5 12.39 -13.76 -0.40
N GLU A 6 13.18 -12.99 0.33
CA GLU A 6 13.29 -13.14 1.77
C GLU A 6 11.98 -12.76 2.49
N LEU A 7 11.31 -11.68 2.05
CA LEU A 7 10.01 -11.29 2.58
C LEU A 7 8.97 -12.40 2.42
N ILE A 8 8.90 -13.06 1.25
CA ILE A 8 8.02 -14.21 1.01
C ILE A 8 8.33 -15.34 1.99
N GLN A 9 9.62 -15.66 2.20
CA GLN A 9 10.04 -16.70 3.13
C GLN A 9 9.65 -16.36 4.58
N ARG A 10 9.78 -15.08 5.02
CA ARG A 10 9.37 -14.63 6.35
C ARG A 10 7.87 -14.78 6.58
N ILE A 11 7.04 -14.45 5.58
CA ILE A 11 5.59 -14.64 5.65
C ILE A 11 5.26 -16.12 5.83
N GLN A 12 5.88 -16.99 5.05
CA GLN A 12 5.66 -18.43 5.11
C GLN A 12 6.16 -19.07 6.41
N ALA A 13 7.35 -18.66 6.87
CA ALA A 13 7.97 -19.18 8.10
C ALA A 13 7.32 -18.61 9.37
N GLY A 14 6.86 -17.36 9.35
CA GLY A 14 6.23 -16.69 10.47
C GLY A 14 4.84 -17.20 10.83
N SER A 15 4.28 -18.09 10.01
CA SER A 15 2.91 -18.54 10.15
C SER A 15 2.67 -19.36 11.45
N GLY A 16 3.59 -20.24 11.85
CA GLY A 16 3.41 -21.02 13.09
C GLY A 16 2.02 -21.62 13.23
N SER A 17 1.21 -21.04 14.12
CA SER A 17 -0.21 -21.39 14.30
C SER A 17 -1.16 -20.65 13.36
N TYR A 18 -0.67 -19.67 12.63
CA TYR A 18 -1.42 -18.80 11.70
C TYR A 18 -1.08 -19.15 10.27
N SER A 19 -2.03 -18.96 9.35
CA SER A 19 -1.78 -19.11 7.92
C SER A 19 -0.88 -17.95 7.40
N PRO A 20 -0.15 -18.14 6.28
CA PRO A 20 0.56 -17.05 5.63
C PRO A 20 -0.34 -15.84 5.32
N TYR A 21 -1.60 -16.08 4.97
CA TYR A 21 -2.60 -15.04 4.75
C TYR A 21 -2.87 -14.21 6.01
N GLU A 22 -3.04 -14.84 7.17
CA GLU A 22 -3.26 -14.13 8.44
C GLU A 22 -2.04 -13.33 8.86
N VAL A 23 -0.84 -13.91 8.75
CA VAL A 23 0.43 -13.21 9.05
C VAL A 23 0.59 -11.98 8.15
N PHE A 24 0.37 -12.14 6.85
CA PHE A 24 0.46 -11.05 5.90
C PHE A 24 -0.56 -9.95 6.21
N THR A 25 -1.83 -10.32 6.43
CA THR A 25 -2.91 -9.35 6.67
C THR A 25 -2.70 -8.59 7.97
N ASP A 26 -2.31 -9.28 9.04
CA ASP A 26 -2.04 -8.66 10.33
C ASP A 26 -0.82 -7.72 10.26
N TRP A 27 0.27 -8.15 9.61
CA TRP A 27 1.44 -7.32 9.39
C TRP A 27 1.12 -6.04 8.62
N ILE A 28 0.47 -6.15 7.45
CA ILE A 28 0.19 -4.99 6.62
C ILE A 28 -0.80 -4.02 7.29
N THR A 29 -1.74 -4.56 8.07
CA THR A 29 -2.64 -3.75 8.90
C THR A 29 -1.85 -2.97 9.95
N CYS A 30 -0.98 -3.64 10.71
CA CYS A 30 -0.13 -2.99 11.71
C CYS A 30 0.72 -1.88 11.10
N LEU A 31 1.33 -2.14 9.94
CA LEU A 31 2.19 -1.16 9.25
C LEU A 31 1.39 0.05 8.78
N ALA A 32 0.23 -0.17 8.15
CA ALA A 32 -0.64 0.92 7.72
C ALA A 32 -1.13 1.78 8.88
N LEU A 33 -1.56 1.14 9.99
CA LEU A 33 -2.00 1.85 11.19
C LEU A 33 -0.86 2.64 11.85
N SER A 34 0.35 2.10 11.85
CA SER A 34 1.53 2.79 12.39
C SER A 34 1.85 4.04 11.58
N ILE A 35 1.86 3.94 10.24
CA ILE A 35 2.15 5.09 9.38
C ILE A 35 1.09 6.18 9.56
N VAL A 36 -0.21 5.84 9.48
CA VAL A 36 -1.27 6.84 9.58
C VAL A 36 -1.32 7.49 10.96
N ASN A 37 -1.08 6.75 12.03
CA ASN A 37 -1.03 7.30 13.37
C ASN A 37 0.19 8.20 13.60
N ALA A 38 1.35 7.85 13.03
CA ALA A 38 2.54 8.70 13.07
C ALA A 38 2.33 10.02 12.33
N CYS A 39 1.46 10.05 11.30
CA CYS A 39 1.12 11.24 10.54
C CYS A 39 -0.06 12.04 11.12
N THR A 40 -0.63 11.61 12.25
CA THR A 40 -1.79 12.26 12.87
C THR A 40 -1.37 12.98 14.14
N TRP A 41 -1.40 14.33 14.10
CA TRP A 41 -1.00 15.17 15.24
C TRP A 41 -1.99 15.13 16.41
N GLU A 42 -3.28 15.00 16.12
CA GLU A 42 -4.33 14.95 17.14
C GLU A 42 -4.64 13.49 17.54
N HIS A 43 -4.37 13.17 18.80
CA HIS A 43 -4.67 11.84 19.36
C HIS A 43 -6.15 11.70 19.74
N GLY A 44 -7.04 12.00 18.79
CA GLY A 44 -8.49 11.89 18.92
C GLY A 44 -8.98 10.43 19.00
N TRP A 45 -10.32 10.27 18.90
CA TRP A 45 -10.95 8.94 18.98
C TRP A 45 -10.47 7.98 17.90
N LEU A 46 -10.25 8.47 16.68
CA LEU A 46 -9.83 7.65 15.55
C LEU A 46 -8.38 7.17 15.71
N TRP A 47 -7.48 8.05 16.20
CA TRP A 47 -6.12 7.66 16.56
C TRP A 47 -6.11 6.55 17.62
N LYS A 48 -6.91 6.70 18.68
CA LYS A 48 -7.02 5.69 19.75
C LYS A 48 -7.61 4.38 19.25
N LYS A 49 -8.59 4.40 18.37
CA LYS A 49 -9.19 3.22 17.74
C LYS A 49 -8.15 2.44 16.93
N ARG A 50 -7.35 3.13 16.10
CA ARG A 50 -6.26 2.54 15.31
C ARG A 50 -5.16 1.97 16.20
N GLU A 51 -4.76 2.71 17.23
CA GLU A 51 -3.76 2.26 18.22
C GLU A 51 -4.22 1.02 18.99
N GLN A 52 -5.49 0.95 19.35
CA GLN A 52 -6.06 -0.22 19.99
C GLN A 52 -6.04 -1.44 19.08
N GLN A 53 -6.43 -1.29 17.82
CA GLN A 53 -6.36 -2.37 16.82
C GLN A 53 -4.93 -2.87 16.61
N TYR A 54 -3.96 -1.96 16.51
CA TYR A 54 -2.54 -2.30 16.44
C TYR A 54 -2.10 -3.16 17.64
N LYS A 55 -2.42 -2.72 18.86
CA LYS A 55 -2.07 -3.44 20.10
C LYS A 55 -2.70 -4.82 20.19
N GLU A 56 -3.94 -4.97 19.74
CA GLU A 56 -4.64 -6.26 19.71
C GLU A 56 -3.96 -7.25 18.76
N ILE A 57 -3.55 -6.81 17.57
CA ILE A 57 -2.82 -7.64 16.62
C ILE A 57 -1.45 -8.01 17.19
N MET A 58 -0.69 -7.05 17.73
CA MET A 58 0.61 -7.33 18.32
C MET A 58 0.51 -8.30 19.50
N LYS A 59 -0.51 -8.16 20.34
CA LYS A 59 -0.80 -9.09 21.44
C LYS A 59 -1.17 -10.50 20.95
N LYS A 60 -1.94 -10.59 19.87
CA LYS A 60 -2.31 -11.86 19.21
C LYS A 60 -1.07 -12.67 18.82
N HIS A 61 -0.05 -12.01 18.29
CA HIS A 61 1.19 -12.66 17.84
C HIS A 61 2.24 -12.81 18.95
N GLY A 62 2.18 -12.01 20.02
CA GLY A 62 3.14 -12.03 21.11
C GLY A 62 4.58 -11.79 20.62
N GLU A 63 5.54 -12.58 21.12
CA GLU A 63 6.96 -12.46 20.72
C GLU A 63 7.18 -12.70 19.22
N LYS A 64 6.32 -13.47 18.56
CA LYS A 64 6.40 -13.72 17.10
C LYS A 64 6.13 -12.46 16.28
N ALA A 65 5.49 -11.43 16.86
CA ALA A 65 5.27 -10.15 16.18
C ALA A 65 6.58 -9.44 15.79
N ASN A 66 7.72 -9.82 16.37
CA ASN A 66 9.03 -9.27 15.98
C ASN A 66 9.34 -9.48 14.49
N VAL A 67 8.81 -10.53 13.87
CA VAL A 67 8.96 -10.76 12.42
C VAL A 67 8.34 -9.63 11.59
N PHE A 68 7.34 -8.90 12.11
CA PHE A 68 6.72 -7.77 11.40
C PHE A 68 7.71 -6.62 11.18
N PHE A 69 8.62 -6.38 12.13
CA PHE A 69 9.66 -5.37 11.96
C PHE A 69 10.69 -5.77 10.90
N GLU A 70 11.09 -7.06 10.89
CA GLU A 70 11.97 -7.60 9.85
C GLU A 70 11.33 -7.51 8.46
N MET A 71 10.06 -7.90 8.35
CA MET A 71 9.30 -7.82 7.10
C MET A 71 9.17 -6.37 6.61
N THR A 72 8.99 -5.42 7.52
CA THR A 72 8.93 -3.99 7.19
C THR A 72 10.27 -3.48 6.64
N GLY A 73 11.38 -3.89 7.25
CA GLY A 73 12.72 -3.56 6.74
C GLY A 73 12.96 -4.13 5.33
N LEU A 74 12.57 -5.38 5.09
CA LEU A 74 12.69 -6.03 3.78
C LEU A 74 11.83 -5.36 2.71
N LEU A 75 10.61 -4.92 3.08
CA LEU A 75 9.75 -4.15 2.17
C LEU A 75 10.39 -2.82 1.79
N ALA A 76 10.91 -2.08 2.76
CA ALA A 76 11.60 -0.81 2.51
C ALA A 76 12.80 -0.99 1.57
N MET A 77 13.64 -1.99 1.82
CA MET A 77 14.78 -2.33 0.95
C MET A 77 14.35 -2.68 -0.47
N ALA A 78 13.29 -3.46 -0.64
CA ALA A 78 12.79 -3.85 -1.96
C ALA A 78 12.25 -2.63 -2.75
N LEU A 79 11.56 -1.70 -2.09
CA LEU A 79 11.03 -0.49 -2.73
C LEU A 79 12.11 0.56 -3.02
N GLU A 80 13.21 0.57 -2.23
CA GLU A 80 14.37 1.43 -2.48
C GLU A 80 15.15 0.98 -3.73
N ASP A 81 15.30 -0.34 -3.92
CA ASP A 81 16.00 -0.92 -5.07
C ASP A 81 15.26 -0.61 -6.39
N LYS A 82 13.92 -0.79 -6.40
CA LYS A 82 13.09 -0.55 -7.60
C LYS A 82 11.71 -0.03 -7.25
N ILE A 83 11.21 0.88 -8.11
CA ILE A 83 9.81 1.29 -8.07
C ILE A 83 8.97 0.21 -8.78
N GLU A 84 8.37 -0.68 -8.00
CA GLU A 84 7.50 -1.76 -8.49
C GLU A 84 6.46 -2.16 -7.45
N ASP A 85 5.43 -2.91 -7.86
CA ASP A 85 4.40 -3.43 -6.96
C ASP A 85 4.93 -4.62 -6.14
N VAL A 86 5.71 -4.33 -5.11
CA VAL A 86 6.32 -5.35 -4.24
C VAL A 86 5.25 -6.13 -3.47
N LEU A 87 4.28 -5.44 -2.84
CA LEU A 87 3.27 -6.11 -2.02
C LEU A 87 2.28 -6.92 -2.83
N GLY A 88 1.89 -6.47 -4.03
CA GLY A 88 1.05 -7.27 -4.92
C GLY A 88 1.75 -8.55 -5.36
N GLU A 89 3.02 -8.47 -5.75
CA GLU A 89 3.82 -9.65 -6.12
C GLU A 89 4.00 -10.61 -4.92
N VAL A 90 4.40 -10.08 -3.75
CA VAL A 90 4.60 -10.85 -2.53
C VAL A 90 3.31 -11.56 -2.12
N TYR A 91 2.17 -10.87 -2.13
CA TYR A 91 0.86 -11.43 -1.82
C TYR A 91 0.51 -12.62 -2.72
N MET A 92 0.71 -12.46 -4.03
CA MET A 92 0.42 -13.53 -5.01
C MET A 92 1.36 -14.73 -4.85
N ARG A 93 2.65 -14.52 -4.57
CA ARG A 93 3.69 -15.56 -4.50
C ARG A 93 3.78 -16.26 -3.14
N SER A 94 3.39 -15.62 -2.05
CA SER A 94 3.47 -16.21 -0.70
C SER A 94 2.35 -17.21 -0.40
N GLY A 95 1.39 -17.40 -1.34
CA GLY A 95 0.23 -18.26 -1.13
C GLY A 95 -0.91 -17.56 -0.35
N CYS A 96 -0.80 -16.24 -0.15
CA CYS A 96 -1.85 -15.44 0.45
C CYS A 96 -3.06 -15.25 -0.47
N GLY A 97 -2.86 -15.33 -1.79
CA GLY A 97 -3.93 -15.27 -2.78
C GLY A 97 -4.84 -16.48 -2.67
N ASN A 98 -6.06 -16.29 -2.20
CA ASN A 98 -7.04 -17.36 -2.11
C ASN A 98 -7.81 -17.45 -3.44
N LYS A 99 -7.83 -18.64 -4.05
CA LYS A 99 -8.63 -18.91 -5.26
C LYS A 99 -10.13 -18.62 -5.07
N ASN A 100 -10.60 -18.62 -3.81
CA ASN A 100 -12.00 -18.38 -3.47
C ASN A 100 -12.36 -16.87 -3.41
N THR A 101 -11.39 -15.95 -3.28
CA THR A 101 -11.66 -14.50 -3.25
C THR A 101 -11.61 -13.87 -4.62
N GLY A 102 -11.15 -14.57 -5.65
CA GLY A 102 -11.09 -14.06 -7.03
C GLY A 102 -10.20 -12.81 -7.21
N GLN A 103 -9.42 -12.44 -6.20
CA GLN A 103 -8.61 -11.23 -6.21
C GLN A 103 -7.25 -11.53 -6.88
N PHE A 104 -7.11 -11.04 -8.10
CA PHE A 104 -5.87 -11.13 -8.87
C PHE A 104 -5.35 -9.74 -9.13
N PHE A 105 -4.10 -9.48 -8.74
CA PHE A 105 -3.43 -8.22 -9.06
C PHE A 105 -2.86 -8.28 -10.48
N THR A 106 -2.97 -7.17 -11.19
CA THR A 106 -2.41 -7.05 -12.54
C THR A 106 -0.88 -7.19 -12.49
N PRO A 107 -0.28 -8.08 -13.30
CA PRO A 107 1.18 -8.19 -13.36
C PRO A 107 1.83 -6.84 -13.67
N PHE A 108 2.85 -6.46 -12.91
CA PHE A 108 3.43 -5.12 -12.93
C PHE A 108 3.91 -4.66 -14.32
N HIS A 109 4.42 -5.58 -15.15
CA HIS A 109 4.82 -5.25 -16.53
C HIS A 109 3.65 -4.82 -17.41
N LEU A 110 2.44 -5.35 -17.17
CA LEU A 110 1.22 -4.91 -17.88
C LEU A 110 0.75 -3.55 -17.35
N SER A 111 0.84 -3.32 -16.04
CA SER A 111 0.58 -2.01 -15.43
C SER A 111 1.52 -0.95 -16.01
N LYS A 112 2.81 -1.27 -16.17
CA LYS A 112 3.81 -0.37 -16.75
C LYS A 112 3.51 -0.05 -18.21
N LEU A 113 3.14 -1.05 -19.02
CA LEU A 113 2.71 -0.83 -20.40
C LEU A 113 1.48 0.09 -20.48
N SER A 114 0.48 -0.14 -19.61
CA SER A 114 -0.72 0.71 -19.55
C SER A 114 -0.38 2.14 -19.15
N ALA A 115 0.52 2.33 -18.19
CA ALA A 115 0.99 3.64 -17.78
C ALA A 115 1.77 4.37 -18.89
N GLU A 116 2.62 3.66 -19.64
CA GLU A 116 3.34 4.21 -20.80
C GLU A 116 2.38 4.69 -21.89
N LEU A 117 1.36 3.90 -22.21
CA LEU A 117 0.32 4.27 -23.19
C LEU A 117 -0.53 5.46 -22.70
N GLY A 118 -0.92 5.47 -21.43
CA GLY A 118 -1.73 6.54 -20.84
C GLY A 118 -1.00 7.88 -20.75
N LEU A 119 0.27 7.86 -20.39
CA LEU A 119 1.12 9.07 -20.36
C LEU A 119 1.51 9.53 -21.77
N GLY A 120 1.57 8.61 -22.76
CA GLY A 120 2.01 8.92 -24.11
C GLY A 120 3.39 9.60 -24.10
N ASN A 121 3.57 10.63 -24.92
CA ASN A 121 4.82 11.44 -24.96
C ASN A 121 4.78 12.68 -24.06
N LYS A 122 3.83 12.77 -23.14
CA LYS A 122 3.66 13.96 -22.29
C LYS A 122 4.69 13.96 -21.15
N THR A 123 5.16 15.15 -20.82
CA THR A 123 5.93 15.48 -19.60
C THR A 123 5.08 16.43 -18.77
N PRO A 124 4.09 15.93 -18.00
CA PRO A 124 3.19 16.80 -17.26
C PRO A 124 3.92 17.54 -16.14
N GLU A 125 3.58 18.81 -15.93
CA GLU A 125 3.99 19.58 -14.74
C GLU A 125 3.13 19.25 -13.52
N SER A 126 1.92 18.74 -13.73
CA SER A 126 0.99 18.22 -12.72
C SER A 126 0.12 17.14 -13.33
N LEU A 127 -0.09 16.04 -12.60
CA LEU A 127 -0.93 14.93 -13.01
C LEU A 127 -1.79 14.48 -11.84
N VAL A 128 -3.12 14.52 -12.04
CA VAL A 128 -4.08 13.92 -11.10
C VAL A 128 -4.50 12.56 -11.66
N LEU A 129 -4.30 11.51 -10.88
CA LEU A 129 -4.65 10.15 -11.22
C LEU A 129 -5.75 9.64 -10.28
N ASN A 130 -6.84 9.14 -10.84
CA ASN A 130 -7.88 8.46 -10.09
C ASN A 130 -7.85 6.96 -10.42
N GLU A 131 -7.70 6.12 -9.38
CA GLU A 131 -7.69 4.66 -9.50
C GLU A 131 -8.85 4.07 -8.71
N PRO A 132 -9.94 3.68 -9.37
CA PRO A 132 -11.19 3.29 -8.72
C PRO A 132 -11.20 1.86 -8.15
N SER A 133 -10.18 1.05 -8.45
CA SER A 133 -10.01 -0.32 -7.94
C SER A 133 -8.52 -0.61 -7.76
N CYS A 134 -7.92 0.08 -6.78
CA CYS A 134 -6.47 0.24 -6.73
C CYS A 134 -5.70 -1.04 -6.40
N GLY A 135 -6.32 -2.06 -5.82
CA GLY A 135 -5.62 -3.26 -5.40
C GLY A 135 -4.44 -2.91 -4.48
N ALA A 136 -3.27 -3.45 -4.76
CA ALA A 136 -2.03 -3.11 -4.06
C ALA A 136 -1.41 -1.76 -4.50
N GLY A 137 -2.00 -1.06 -5.47
CA GLY A 137 -1.48 0.18 -6.03
C GLY A 137 -0.63 0.01 -7.29
N GLY A 138 -0.64 -1.17 -7.90
CA GLY A 138 0.25 -1.53 -9.01
C GLY A 138 0.19 -0.58 -10.20
N MET A 139 -1.00 -0.11 -10.60
CA MET A 139 -1.17 0.86 -11.70
C MET A 139 -0.57 2.23 -11.37
N ILE A 140 -0.77 2.69 -10.12
CA ILE A 140 -0.25 3.96 -9.63
C ILE A 140 1.28 3.92 -9.56
N ILE A 141 1.83 2.84 -8.99
CA ILE A 141 3.28 2.62 -8.87
C ILE A 141 3.92 2.52 -10.27
N ALA A 142 3.23 1.89 -11.22
CA ALA A 142 3.70 1.83 -12.60
C ALA A 142 3.75 3.22 -13.25
N ALA A 143 2.78 4.08 -13.02
CA ALA A 143 2.81 5.46 -13.49
C ALA A 143 4.01 6.23 -12.90
N ALA A 144 4.26 6.09 -11.58
CA ALA A 144 5.42 6.68 -10.91
C ALA A 144 6.75 6.15 -11.48
N ALA A 145 6.84 4.83 -11.75
CA ALA A 145 8.03 4.23 -12.36
C ALA A 145 8.30 4.79 -13.77
N VAL A 146 7.27 4.88 -14.61
CA VAL A 146 7.39 5.46 -15.97
C VAL A 146 7.80 6.93 -15.91
N MET A 147 7.25 7.71 -14.97
CA MET A 147 7.64 9.11 -14.76
C MET A 147 9.12 9.21 -14.37
N LYS A 148 9.57 8.40 -13.40
CA LYS A 148 10.99 8.36 -12.98
C LYS A 148 11.91 7.98 -14.14
N ASP A 149 11.56 6.96 -14.94
CA ASP A 149 12.36 6.55 -16.10
C ASP A 149 12.51 7.68 -17.14
N ARG A 150 11.56 8.62 -17.16
CA ARG A 150 11.59 9.83 -18.04
C ARG A 150 12.23 11.05 -17.36
N GLY A 151 12.80 10.90 -16.17
CA GLY A 151 13.41 12.00 -15.41
C GLY A 151 12.39 12.96 -14.80
N ILE A 152 11.12 12.57 -14.67
CA ILE A 152 10.06 13.36 -14.03
C ILE A 152 9.99 13.01 -12.54
N SER A 153 10.05 14.01 -11.66
CA SER A 153 9.85 13.84 -10.22
C SER A 153 8.36 13.52 -9.95
N TYR A 154 8.02 12.22 -9.93
CA TYR A 154 6.64 11.81 -9.66
C TYR A 154 6.14 12.29 -8.30
N GLN A 155 7.03 12.43 -7.32
CA GLN A 155 6.70 12.88 -5.96
C GLN A 155 6.19 14.34 -5.94
N ASP A 156 6.58 15.15 -6.90
CA ASP A 156 6.16 16.55 -7.00
C ASP A 156 5.01 16.76 -7.98
N VAL A 157 4.88 15.86 -8.96
CA VAL A 157 3.97 16.01 -10.10
C VAL A 157 2.69 15.18 -9.93
N LEU A 158 2.77 13.99 -9.31
CA LEU A 158 1.68 13.02 -9.23
C LEU A 158 0.85 13.21 -7.96
N GLU A 159 -0.43 13.51 -8.14
CA GLU A 159 -1.44 13.46 -7.08
C GLU A 159 -2.44 12.33 -7.36
N VAL A 160 -2.75 11.54 -6.33
CA VAL A 160 -3.54 10.32 -6.49
C VAL A 160 -4.76 10.31 -5.58
N VAL A 161 -5.90 9.90 -6.14
CA VAL A 161 -7.04 9.38 -5.40
C VAL A 161 -7.20 7.91 -5.78
N ALA A 162 -7.11 7.02 -4.79
CA ALA A 162 -7.21 5.58 -4.96
C ALA A 162 -8.34 5.03 -4.09
N GLN A 163 -9.15 4.13 -4.61
CA GLN A 163 -10.23 3.51 -3.87
C GLN A 163 -10.25 2.00 -4.10
N ASP A 164 -10.56 1.23 -3.06
CA ASP A 164 -10.79 -0.22 -3.16
C ASP A 164 -11.80 -0.67 -2.09
N LEU A 165 -12.55 -1.71 -2.40
CA LEU A 165 -13.55 -2.29 -1.50
C LEU A 165 -12.88 -3.09 -0.36
N ASP A 166 -11.76 -3.75 -0.64
CA ASP A 166 -11.05 -4.62 0.29
C ASP A 166 -10.06 -3.81 1.17
N TRP A 167 -10.25 -3.86 2.47
CA TRP A 167 -9.36 -3.22 3.45
C TRP A 167 -7.89 -3.62 3.29
N LYS A 168 -7.61 -4.87 2.99
CA LYS A 168 -6.24 -5.34 2.79
C LYS A 168 -5.60 -4.68 1.56
N ALA A 169 -6.34 -4.56 0.45
CA ALA A 169 -5.90 -3.85 -0.74
C ALA A 169 -5.60 -2.38 -0.42
N VAL A 170 -6.51 -1.71 0.30
CA VAL A 170 -6.31 -0.33 0.77
C VAL A 170 -5.04 -0.19 1.60
N TYR A 171 -4.79 -1.10 2.55
CA TYR A 171 -3.58 -1.05 3.38
C TYR A 171 -2.31 -1.29 2.56
N MET A 172 -2.32 -2.26 1.62
CA MET A 172 -1.19 -2.51 0.74
C MET A 172 -0.87 -1.30 -0.14
N CYS A 173 -1.89 -0.73 -0.77
CA CYS A 173 -1.77 0.48 -1.59
C CYS A 173 -1.22 1.64 -0.74
N TYR A 174 -1.86 1.95 0.38
CA TYR A 174 -1.47 3.04 1.27
C TYR A 174 0.00 2.92 1.74
N VAL A 175 0.42 1.73 2.17
CA VAL A 175 1.79 1.49 2.65
C VAL A 175 2.81 1.72 1.53
N GLN A 176 2.60 1.12 0.36
CA GLN A 176 3.53 1.28 -0.76
C GLN A 176 3.63 2.74 -1.23
N LEU A 177 2.47 3.41 -1.39
CA LEU A 177 2.47 4.82 -1.82
C LEU A 177 3.11 5.73 -0.77
N SER A 178 2.94 5.42 0.53
CA SER A 178 3.60 6.15 1.63
C SER A 178 5.12 6.02 1.58
N LEU A 179 5.62 4.78 1.43
CA LEU A 179 7.06 4.50 1.38
C LEU A 179 7.73 5.04 0.10
N LEU A 180 7.00 5.10 -1.01
CA LEU A 180 7.47 5.69 -2.26
C LEU A 180 7.36 7.22 -2.28
N GLY A 181 6.81 7.85 -1.25
CA GLY A 181 6.64 9.30 -1.18
C GLY A 181 5.62 9.85 -2.18
N ILE A 182 4.64 9.06 -2.60
CA ILE A 182 3.59 9.48 -3.53
C ILE A 182 2.52 10.29 -2.78
N ASN A 183 2.13 11.44 -3.32
CA ASN A 183 1.04 12.28 -2.81
C ASN A 183 -0.31 11.61 -3.09
N ALA A 184 -0.88 10.91 -2.11
CA ALA A 184 -2.07 10.10 -2.31
C ALA A 184 -3.09 10.17 -1.17
N THR A 185 -4.36 10.07 -1.57
CA THR A 185 -5.50 9.75 -0.70
C THR A 185 -6.02 8.38 -1.09
N VAL A 186 -5.93 7.40 -0.17
CA VAL A 186 -6.41 6.03 -0.39
C VAL A 186 -7.65 5.79 0.45
N VAL A 187 -8.70 5.26 -0.14
CA VAL A 187 -10.03 5.19 0.45
C VAL A 187 -10.59 3.77 0.40
N GLN A 188 -11.17 3.31 1.52
CA GLN A 188 -11.89 2.06 1.54
C GLN A 188 -13.36 2.30 1.19
N GLY A 189 -13.86 1.58 0.18
CA GLY A 189 -15.27 1.60 -0.20
C GLY A 189 -15.52 1.20 -1.64
N SER A 190 -16.78 1.01 -1.97
CA SER A 190 -17.21 0.68 -3.33
C SER A 190 -17.25 1.94 -4.20
N THR A 191 -16.38 2.03 -5.19
CA THR A 191 -16.39 3.17 -6.13
C THR A 191 -17.70 3.30 -6.91
N LEU A 192 -18.40 2.18 -7.12
CA LEU A 192 -19.66 2.17 -7.86
C LEU A 192 -20.85 2.65 -7.01
N GLU A 193 -20.86 2.33 -5.71
CA GLU A 193 -21.97 2.65 -4.80
C GLU A 193 -21.69 3.91 -3.99
N GLU A 194 -20.44 4.09 -3.56
CA GLU A 194 -19.98 5.18 -2.69
C GLU A 194 -18.66 5.77 -3.24
N PRO A 195 -18.67 6.47 -4.39
CA PRO A 195 -17.46 7.11 -4.90
C PRO A 195 -16.96 8.15 -3.90
N TYR A 196 -15.63 8.25 -3.77
CA TYR A 196 -15.00 9.20 -2.85
C TYR A 196 -15.36 10.64 -3.21
N VAL A 197 -15.97 11.33 -2.27
CA VAL A 197 -16.35 12.75 -2.35
C VAL A 197 -16.09 13.45 -1.00
N GLN A 198 -16.18 14.77 -0.98
CA GLN A 198 -16.06 15.54 0.25
C GLN A 198 -17.12 15.08 1.29
N GLY A 199 -16.69 14.87 2.53
CA GLY A 199 -17.55 14.37 3.62
C GLY A 199 -17.56 12.83 3.75
N TYR A 200 -16.71 12.13 3.00
CA TYR A 200 -16.53 10.69 3.19
C TYR A 200 -16.03 10.36 4.62
N PRO A 201 -16.44 9.21 5.21
CA PRO A 201 -16.06 8.87 6.58
C PRO A 201 -14.53 8.81 6.79
N GLU A 202 -14.01 9.63 7.71
CA GLU A 202 -12.54 9.76 7.95
C GLU A 202 -11.88 8.44 8.38
N GLU A 203 -12.59 7.53 9.01
CA GLU A 203 -12.06 6.21 9.35
C GLU A 203 -11.73 5.32 8.14
N ARG A 204 -12.29 5.65 6.97
CA ARG A 204 -12.03 4.94 5.70
C ARG A 204 -11.02 5.65 4.81
N ILE A 205 -10.44 6.78 5.26
CA ILE A 205 -9.50 7.60 4.48
C ILE A 205 -8.09 7.48 5.04
N PHE A 206 -7.13 7.24 4.15
CA PHE A 206 -5.71 7.17 4.45
C PHE A 206 -4.94 8.13 3.55
N ARG A 207 -4.36 9.17 4.14
CA ARG A 207 -3.56 10.17 3.43
C ARG A 207 -2.08 9.85 3.67
N THR A 208 -1.31 9.74 2.60
CA THR A 208 0.13 9.45 2.70
C THR A 208 0.90 10.60 3.39
N PRO A 209 2.10 10.33 3.94
CA PRO A 209 2.93 11.36 4.57
C PRO A 209 3.19 12.58 3.67
N LYS A 210 3.38 12.37 2.36
CA LYS A 210 3.52 13.46 1.37
C LYS A 210 2.22 14.27 1.27
N LYS A 211 1.04 13.62 1.27
CA LYS A 211 -0.26 14.31 1.19
C LYS A 211 -0.55 15.21 2.39
N VAL A 212 -0.09 14.83 3.58
CA VAL A 212 -0.28 15.61 4.80
C VAL A 212 0.89 16.57 5.09
N GLY A 213 1.86 16.69 4.17
CA GLY A 213 2.97 17.64 4.26
C GLY A 213 4.05 17.29 5.29
N ILE A 214 4.18 16.02 5.66
CA ILE A 214 5.27 15.53 6.54
C ILE A 214 6.54 15.27 5.73
N LEU A 215 6.39 14.82 4.49
CA LEU A 215 7.48 14.72 3.51
C LEU A 215 7.36 15.87 2.53
N THR A 216 8.41 16.66 2.40
CA THR A 216 8.52 17.78 1.42
C THR A 216 9.07 17.29 0.10
#